data_cb31ee23d3d2fc862ffa944a235d7a3d
#
_entry.id   cb31ee23d3d2fc862ffa944a235d7a3d
#
_cell.length_a   1.000
_cell.length_b   1.000
_cell.length_c   1.000
_cell.angle_alpha   90.00
_cell.angle_beta   90.00
_cell.angle_gamma   90.00
#
_symmetry.space_group_name_H-M   'P 1'
#
loop_
_entity.id
_entity.type
_entity.pdbx_description
1 polymer ?
#
loop_
_entity_poly.entity_id
_entity_poly.type
_entity_poly.pdbx_seq_one_letter_code
_entity_poly.pdbx_strand_id
1 'polypeptide(L)'
;LCEKINYMYYLEKDSNMTFDLNYDVEPYIKALFPYTDKDGHQYISFQNGFKNQIVFYDIQTKEMAFKIDLDIEGDNGVGFFLGYYIDSLDSIYLTSLQLPEIYSVNKEGKINKKFYYGKSKDGNVLNACNSLSFSYHPILKFNNNLFVLSECNRWKYPNPVSAMIDLNTGNVQELPFEYPRFSGADNKKKNAGVELYFSRCFNGDKFIYSFFYEEDVFITSIDHNIVERVNVKSNYIDRVVMPNDYNGTLKSMCENPNYGNLLYDKYRDVYYRVCYLKTEIDNRRSEE
;
A
#
# COMPACT_ATOMS: atom_id res chain seq x y z
N LEU A 1 4.39 12.53 -38.08
CA LEU A 1 3.82 11.18 -37.83
C LEU A 1 4.88 10.42 -37.03
N CYS A 2 4.75 10.42 -35.68
CA CYS A 2 5.52 9.51 -34.84
C CYS A 2 4.86 8.14 -34.96
N GLU A 3 5.55 7.19 -35.57
CA GLU A 3 5.19 5.79 -35.49
C GLU A 3 5.24 5.37 -34.03
N LYS A 4 4.10 5.02 -33.45
CA LYS A 4 4.06 4.32 -32.16
C LYS A 4 4.67 2.93 -32.37
N ILE A 5 5.94 2.78 -32.03
CA ILE A 5 6.56 1.47 -31.98
C ILE A 5 5.95 0.76 -30.76
N ASN A 6 5.03 -0.16 -30.99
CA ASN A 6 4.50 -1.04 -29.95
C ASN A 6 5.56 -2.08 -29.61
N TYR A 7 6.37 -1.82 -28.59
CA TYR A 7 7.19 -2.87 -28.00
C TYR A 7 6.31 -3.76 -27.13
N MET A 8 6.27 -5.02 -27.43
CA MET A 8 5.64 -6.03 -26.57
C MET A 8 6.71 -6.59 -25.67
N TYR A 9 6.62 -6.29 -24.36
CA TYR A 9 7.52 -6.82 -23.35
C TYR A 9 6.87 -8.03 -22.71
N TYR A 10 7.64 -9.12 -22.57
CA TYR A 10 7.24 -10.30 -21.83
C TYR A 10 8.03 -10.38 -20.54
N LEU A 11 7.34 -10.65 -19.44
CA LEU A 11 7.98 -11.02 -18.18
C LEU A 11 8.09 -12.52 -18.15
N GLU A 12 9.33 -13.01 -18.15
CA GLU A 12 9.64 -14.42 -17.95
C GLU A 12 10.12 -14.62 -16.52
N LYS A 13 9.74 -15.75 -15.94
CA LYS A 13 10.20 -16.14 -14.61
C LYS A 13 11.66 -16.57 -14.74
N ASP A 14 12.57 -15.78 -14.16
CA ASP A 14 13.98 -16.10 -14.15
C ASP A 14 14.29 -17.24 -13.16
N SER A 15 13.96 -17.03 -11.87
CA SER A 15 14.28 -18.00 -10.81
C SER A 15 13.30 -17.88 -9.65
N ASN A 16 13.35 -18.86 -8.74
CA ASN A 16 12.68 -18.77 -7.43
C ASN A 16 13.74 -18.48 -6.37
N MET A 17 13.39 -17.55 -5.48
CA MET A 17 14.14 -17.35 -4.25
C MET A 17 13.31 -17.88 -3.08
N THR A 18 13.87 -18.83 -2.34
CA THR A 18 13.23 -19.43 -1.17
C THR A 18 14.02 -19.07 0.08
N PHE A 19 13.30 -18.82 1.17
CA PHE A 19 13.86 -18.53 2.48
C PHE A 19 13.29 -19.53 3.47
N ASP A 20 14.16 -20.11 4.31
CA ASP A 20 13.74 -20.98 5.39
C ASP A 20 13.30 -20.09 6.56
N LEU A 21 12.00 -20.06 6.81
CA LEU A 21 11.45 -19.29 7.93
C LEU A 21 11.70 -20.04 9.24
N ASN A 22 12.14 -19.29 10.23
CA ASN A 22 12.24 -19.81 11.60
C ASN A 22 10.85 -20.21 12.11
N TYR A 23 10.76 -21.22 12.96
CA TYR A 23 9.52 -21.77 13.49
C TYR A 23 8.64 -20.75 14.24
N ASP A 24 9.22 -19.66 14.71
CA ASP A 24 8.56 -18.59 15.46
C ASP A 24 8.13 -17.40 14.58
N VAL A 25 8.27 -17.53 13.27
CA VAL A 25 7.84 -16.55 12.27
C VAL A 25 6.47 -16.96 11.72
N GLU A 26 5.55 -16.00 11.66
CA GLU A 26 4.22 -16.20 11.08
C GLU A 26 4.34 -16.57 9.59
N PRO A 27 3.76 -17.69 9.13
CA PRO A 27 3.86 -18.09 7.73
C PRO A 27 3.02 -17.20 6.80
N TYR A 28 2.06 -16.47 7.33
CA TYR A 28 1.26 -15.50 6.57
C TYR A 28 1.93 -14.12 6.60
N ILE A 29 2.75 -13.86 5.60
CA ILE A 29 3.56 -12.64 5.50
C ILE A 29 2.68 -11.44 5.12
N LYS A 30 2.76 -10.40 5.94
CA LYS A 30 2.15 -9.08 5.70
C LYS A 30 3.25 -8.04 5.55
N ALA A 31 2.97 -6.98 4.79
CA ALA A 31 3.86 -5.84 4.66
C ALA A 31 5.31 -6.26 4.30
N LEU A 32 5.45 -6.97 3.18
CA LEU A 32 6.74 -7.38 2.64
C LEU A 32 7.40 -6.22 1.89
N PHE A 33 8.64 -5.86 2.29
CA PHE A 33 9.39 -4.79 1.65
C PHE A 33 10.86 -5.18 1.42
N PRO A 34 11.43 -4.85 0.26
CA PRO A 34 12.88 -4.88 0.09
C PRO A 34 13.50 -3.69 0.84
N TYR A 35 14.66 -3.94 1.43
CA TYR A 35 15.46 -2.91 2.09
C TYR A 35 16.93 -3.06 1.70
N THR A 36 17.57 -1.94 1.39
CA THR A 36 19.02 -1.90 1.18
C THR A 36 19.62 -0.94 2.19
N ASP A 37 20.57 -1.41 2.98
CA ASP A 37 21.23 -0.57 3.97
C ASP A 37 22.27 0.38 3.34
N LYS A 38 22.87 1.23 4.17
CA LYS A 38 23.89 2.21 3.74
C LYS A 38 25.17 1.57 3.19
N ASP A 39 25.44 0.32 3.54
CA ASP A 39 26.62 -0.44 3.14
C ASP A 39 26.34 -1.28 1.89
N GLY A 40 25.10 -1.25 1.38
CA GLY A 40 24.65 -1.93 0.16
C GLY A 40 24.16 -3.35 0.40
N HIS A 41 24.06 -3.82 1.63
CA HIS A 41 23.46 -5.12 1.92
C HIS A 41 21.96 -5.09 1.65
N GLN A 42 21.47 -6.12 1.05
CA GLN A 42 20.08 -6.24 0.63
C GLN A 42 19.31 -7.24 1.48
N TYR A 43 18.16 -6.82 1.93
CA TYR A 43 17.28 -7.60 2.79
C TYR A 43 15.86 -7.64 2.22
N ILE A 44 15.14 -8.70 2.56
CA ILE A 44 13.69 -8.73 2.53
C ILE A 44 13.21 -8.58 3.98
N SER A 45 12.37 -7.59 4.23
CA SER A 45 11.76 -7.37 5.54
C SER A 45 10.27 -7.60 5.50
N PHE A 46 9.70 -8.10 6.59
CA PHE A 46 8.26 -8.26 6.76
C PHE A 46 7.84 -8.24 8.23
N GLN A 47 6.55 -7.97 8.43
CA GLN A 47 5.97 -7.97 9.77
C GLN A 47 5.72 -9.40 10.24
N ASN A 48 6.23 -9.73 11.43
CA ASN A 48 5.86 -10.94 12.17
C ASN A 48 4.77 -10.59 13.20
N GLY A 49 3.51 -10.82 12.86
CA GLY A 49 2.37 -10.48 13.69
C GLY A 49 2.28 -11.28 15.00
N PHE A 50 2.85 -12.49 15.06
CA PHE A 50 2.85 -13.31 16.26
C PHE A 50 3.60 -12.68 17.44
N LYS A 51 4.65 -11.90 17.15
CA LYS A 51 5.55 -11.36 18.16
C LYS A 51 5.68 -9.84 18.12
N ASN A 52 4.87 -9.14 17.37
CA ASN A 52 4.96 -7.69 17.17
C ASN A 52 6.37 -7.27 16.77
N GLN A 53 6.88 -7.86 15.69
CA GLN A 53 8.27 -7.72 15.24
C GLN A 53 8.33 -7.33 13.77
N ILE A 54 9.46 -6.73 13.36
CA ILE A 54 9.89 -6.68 11.96
C ILE A 54 11.10 -7.60 11.83
N VAL A 55 11.04 -8.55 10.90
CA VAL A 55 12.14 -9.48 10.64
C VAL A 55 12.81 -9.15 9.32
N PHE A 56 14.12 -9.36 9.26
CA PHE A 56 14.95 -9.08 8.09
C PHE A 56 15.72 -10.35 7.70
N TYR A 57 15.51 -10.77 6.46
CA TYR A 57 16.24 -11.87 5.85
C TYR A 57 17.22 -11.32 4.82
N ASP A 58 18.47 -11.73 4.92
CA ASP A 58 19.51 -11.38 3.95
C ASP A 58 19.24 -12.10 2.62
N ILE A 59 19.27 -11.37 1.51
CA ILE A 59 18.97 -11.91 0.18
C ILE A 59 20.06 -12.87 -0.31
N GLN A 60 21.31 -12.67 0.11
CA GLN A 60 22.42 -13.49 -0.33
C GLN A 60 22.52 -14.80 0.45
N THR A 61 22.48 -14.73 1.77
CA THR A 61 22.56 -15.90 2.64
C THR A 61 21.25 -16.65 2.75
N LYS A 62 20.10 -15.95 2.53
CA LYS A 62 18.72 -16.46 2.69
C LYS A 62 18.36 -16.79 4.14
N GLU A 63 19.14 -16.32 5.07
CA GLU A 63 18.96 -16.51 6.52
C GLU A 63 18.41 -15.24 7.18
N MET A 64 17.79 -15.39 8.35
CA MET A 64 17.39 -14.26 9.15
C MET A 64 18.64 -13.52 9.66
N ALA A 65 18.82 -12.28 9.19
CA ALA A 65 19.95 -11.44 9.58
C ALA A 65 19.74 -10.83 10.97
N PHE A 66 18.56 -10.24 11.18
CA PHE A 66 18.18 -9.64 12.47
C PHE A 66 16.66 -9.41 12.52
N LYS A 67 16.20 -8.99 13.69
CA LYS A 67 14.81 -8.59 13.93
C LYS A 67 14.75 -7.36 14.81
N ILE A 68 13.64 -6.66 14.73
CA ILE A 68 13.31 -5.52 15.60
C ILE A 68 12.10 -5.91 16.43
N ASP A 69 12.30 -6.06 17.71
CA ASP A 69 11.25 -6.32 18.69
C ASP A 69 10.58 -4.99 19.07
N LEU A 70 9.25 -4.98 19.11
CA LEU A 70 8.45 -3.78 19.41
C LEU A 70 7.58 -4.03 20.62
N ASP A 71 7.70 -3.17 21.62
CA ASP A 71 6.90 -3.25 22.83
C ASP A 71 5.43 -2.90 22.52
N ILE A 72 4.50 -3.68 23.05
CA ILE A 72 3.06 -3.41 22.89
C ILE A 72 2.61 -2.36 23.90
N GLU A 73 3.12 -2.41 25.14
CA GLU A 73 2.72 -1.57 26.26
C GLU A 73 3.92 -0.90 26.93
N GLY A 74 3.65 0.05 27.81
CA GLY A 74 4.67 0.80 28.52
C GLY A 74 5.10 2.08 27.81
N ASP A 75 6.11 2.75 28.35
CA ASP A 75 6.59 4.07 27.86
C ASP A 75 7.14 4.01 26.44
N ASN A 76 7.58 2.84 26.01
CA ASN A 76 8.06 2.59 24.64
C ASN A 76 7.09 1.73 23.81
N GLY A 77 5.86 1.56 24.30
CA GLY A 77 4.84 0.77 23.63
C GLY A 77 4.32 1.45 22.37
N VAL A 78 4.34 0.74 21.25
CA VAL A 78 3.76 1.18 19.97
C VAL A 78 2.38 0.58 19.72
N GLY A 79 1.90 -0.27 20.64
CA GLY A 79 0.71 -1.07 20.44
C GLY A 79 0.90 -2.14 19.36
N PHE A 80 -0.22 -2.65 18.85
CA PHE A 80 -0.19 -3.44 17.63
C PHE A 80 -0.09 -2.52 16.43
N PHE A 81 0.83 -2.83 15.52
CA PHE A 81 1.00 -2.09 14.28
C PHE A 81 0.54 -2.93 13.08
N LEU A 82 0.22 -2.27 11.98
CA LEU A 82 -0.13 -2.95 10.75
C LEU A 82 0.53 -2.23 9.55
N GLY A 83 1.67 -2.78 9.19
CA GLY A 83 2.53 -2.22 8.17
C GLY A 83 3.50 -1.16 8.69
N TYR A 84 4.52 -0.92 7.89
CA TYR A 84 5.61 -0.02 8.22
C TYR A 84 6.26 0.55 6.95
N TYR A 85 7.12 1.52 7.14
CA TYR A 85 8.00 2.06 6.10
C TYR A 85 9.40 2.26 6.69
N ILE A 86 10.43 1.79 5.99
CA ILE A 86 11.83 1.94 6.40
C ILE A 86 12.45 3.07 5.59
N ASP A 87 12.75 4.18 6.24
CA ASP A 87 13.60 5.24 5.68
C ASP A 87 15.09 4.92 5.91
N SER A 88 15.39 4.53 7.12
CA SER A 88 16.66 3.97 7.57
C SER A 88 16.43 3.11 8.81
N LEU A 89 17.44 2.38 9.28
CA LEU A 89 17.34 1.63 10.54
C LEU A 89 17.23 2.52 11.77
N ASP A 90 17.57 3.81 11.64
CA ASP A 90 17.37 4.82 12.67
C ASP A 90 16.00 5.51 12.57
N SER A 91 15.23 5.24 11.51
CA SER A 91 13.95 5.89 11.24
C SER A 91 13.00 4.96 10.49
N ILE A 92 12.26 4.17 11.25
CA ILE A 92 11.24 3.24 10.76
C ILE A 92 9.88 3.78 11.23
N TYR A 93 8.95 3.96 10.29
CA TYR A 93 7.62 4.49 10.58
C TYR A 93 6.62 3.33 10.67
N LEU A 94 5.96 3.21 11.82
CA LEU A 94 4.97 2.18 12.13
C LEU A 94 3.57 2.79 12.14
N THR A 95 2.60 2.13 11.56
CA THR A 95 1.20 2.54 11.64
C THR A 95 0.49 1.83 12.78
N SER A 96 -0.07 2.57 13.72
CA SER A 96 -0.90 1.99 14.77
C SER A 96 -2.16 1.34 14.18
N LEU A 97 -2.50 0.15 14.66
CA LEU A 97 -3.74 -0.52 14.29
C LEU A 97 -4.99 0.11 14.95
N GLN A 98 -4.81 0.77 16.08
CA GLN A 98 -5.94 1.20 16.92
C GLN A 98 -6.15 2.72 16.92
N LEU A 99 -5.10 3.48 16.68
CA LEU A 99 -5.11 4.94 16.81
C LEU A 99 -4.61 5.60 15.53
N PRO A 100 -5.06 6.82 15.23
CA PRO A 100 -4.53 7.60 14.11
C PRO A 100 -3.13 8.15 14.45
N GLU A 101 -2.21 7.25 14.70
CA GLU A 101 -0.84 7.53 15.15
C GLU A 101 0.17 6.78 14.31
N ILE A 102 1.30 7.45 14.08
CA ILE A 102 2.48 6.87 13.47
C ILE A 102 3.63 7.05 14.44
N TYR A 103 4.33 5.97 14.69
CA TYR A 103 5.53 5.95 15.50
C TYR A 103 6.77 5.91 14.60
N SER A 104 7.73 6.78 14.85
CA SER A 104 9.08 6.63 14.31
C SER A 104 9.91 5.90 15.34
N VAL A 105 10.48 4.76 14.97
CA VAL A 105 11.33 3.95 15.85
C VAL A 105 12.70 3.71 15.19
N ASN A 106 13.68 3.34 16.00
CA ASN A 106 14.99 2.90 15.53
C ASN A 106 15.09 1.36 15.50
N LYS A 107 16.24 0.84 15.09
CA LYS A 107 16.50 -0.61 14.99
C LYS A 107 16.48 -1.36 16.33
N GLU A 108 16.60 -0.66 17.45
CA GLU A 108 16.42 -1.22 18.81
C GLU A 108 14.94 -1.22 19.24
N GLY A 109 14.00 -0.83 18.37
CA GLY A 109 12.58 -0.71 18.66
C GLY A 109 12.21 0.48 19.56
N LYS A 110 13.14 1.44 19.77
CA LYS A 110 12.89 2.62 20.61
C LYS A 110 12.17 3.71 19.83
N ILE A 111 11.16 4.31 20.47
CA ILE A 111 10.40 5.42 19.90
C ILE A 111 11.25 6.67 19.84
N ASN A 112 11.48 7.20 18.65
CA ASN A 112 12.12 8.49 18.43
C ASN A 112 11.09 9.63 18.43
N LYS A 113 9.94 9.41 17.79
CA LYS A 113 8.88 10.42 17.65
C LYS A 113 7.53 9.76 17.40
N LYS A 114 6.49 10.45 17.83
CA LYS A 114 5.09 10.07 17.62
C LYS A 114 4.38 11.18 16.87
N PHE A 115 3.61 10.81 15.86
CA PHE A 115 2.80 11.73 15.07
C PHE A 115 1.33 11.33 15.19
N TYR A 116 0.49 12.31 15.56
CA TYR A 116 -0.95 12.16 15.56
C TYR A 116 -1.52 12.79 14.29
N TYR A 117 -2.21 12.01 13.46
CA TYR A 117 -2.73 12.48 12.18
C TYR A 117 -4.27 12.49 12.10
N GLY A 118 -4.97 12.34 13.22
CA GLY A 118 -6.44 12.39 13.29
C GLY A 118 -7.05 13.77 13.09
N LYS A 119 -6.23 14.82 13.06
CA LYS A 119 -6.67 16.20 12.76
C LYS A 119 -5.67 16.90 11.87
N SER A 120 -6.18 17.68 10.91
CA SER A 120 -5.36 18.60 10.15
C SER A 120 -4.94 19.82 11.01
N LYS A 121 -3.96 20.59 10.51
CA LYS A 121 -3.55 21.86 11.12
C LYS A 121 -4.70 22.86 11.24
N ASP A 122 -5.70 22.78 10.37
CA ASP A 122 -6.87 23.64 10.35
C ASP A 122 -8.00 23.13 11.26
N GLY A 123 -7.73 22.05 12.02
CA GLY A 123 -8.67 21.47 12.98
C GLY A 123 -9.69 20.52 12.38
N ASN A 124 -9.65 20.27 11.07
CA ASN A 124 -10.52 19.29 10.42
C ASN A 124 -10.19 17.89 10.92
N VAL A 125 -11.18 17.14 11.31
CA VAL A 125 -11.02 15.71 11.63
C VAL A 125 -10.80 14.97 10.33
N LEU A 126 -9.63 14.35 10.21
CA LEU A 126 -9.30 13.49 9.09
C LEU A 126 -10.16 12.21 9.18
N ASN A 127 -10.48 11.66 8.03
CA ASN A 127 -11.05 10.33 7.96
C ASN A 127 -9.94 9.33 8.24
N ALA A 128 -9.44 9.36 9.44
CA ALA A 128 -8.25 8.64 9.77
C ALA A 128 -8.56 7.64 10.85
N CYS A 129 -8.84 6.46 10.42
CA CYS A 129 -8.56 5.30 11.24
C CYS A 129 -7.69 4.40 10.38
N ASN A 130 -6.49 4.07 10.84
CA ASN A 130 -5.67 3.04 10.26
C ASN A 130 -5.08 3.35 8.86
N SER A 131 -4.13 4.26 8.81
CA SER A 131 -3.26 4.36 7.65
C SER A 131 -2.41 3.08 7.56
N LEU A 132 -2.96 2.07 6.91
CA LEU A 132 -2.29 0.79 6.75
C LEU A 132 -1.16 0.94 5.73
N SER A 133 0.05 0.45 6.06
CA SER A 133 1.18 0.48 5.14
C SER A 133 1.47 -0.92 4.61
N PHE A 134 0.88 -1.22 3.46
CA PHE A 134 1.14 -2.46 2.73
C PHE A 134 2.00 -2.20 1.49
N SER A 135 2.57 -3.25 0.94
CA SER A 135 3.40 -3.17 -0.26
C SER A 135 2.69 -2.57 -1.48
N TYR A 136 1.38 -2.68 -1.57
CA TYR A 136 0.58 -2.14 -2.68
C TYR A 136 0.10 -0.69 -2.45
N HIS A 137 0.13 -0.17 -1.22
CA HIS A 137 -0.10 1.24 -0.90
C HIS A 137 0.70 1.66 0.35
N PRO A 138 2.03 1.71 0.23
CA PRO A 138 2.88 1.99 1.37
C PRO A 138 2.72 3.43 1.86
N ILE A 139 3.08 3.66 3.13
CA ILE A 139 3.53 4.98 3.55
C ILE A 139 4.77 5.32 2.75
N LEU A 140 4.91 6.57 2.39
CA LEU A 140 6.05 7.05 1.60
C LEU A 140 6.61 8.31 2.22
N LYS A 141 7.93 8.42 2.28
CA LYS A 141 8.62 9.63 2.69
C LYS A 141 9.24 10.29 1.47
N PHE A 142 9.03 11.59 1.34
CA PHE A 142 9.71 12.41 0.37
C PHE A 142 10.08 13.74 1.01
N ASN A 143 11.37 14.09 0.92
CA ASN A 143 11.94 15.20 1.68
C ASN A 143 11.63 15.05 3.18
N ASN A 144 11.07 16.09 3.79
CA ASN A 144 10.70 16.09 5.19
C ASN A 144 9.19 15.83 5.42
N ASN A 145 8.54 15.19 4.47
CA ASN A 145 7.12 14.87 4.52
C ASN A 145 6.86 13.37 4.45
N LEU A 146 5.90 12.92 5.24
CA LEU A 146 5.41 11.56 5.23
C LEU A 146 4.01 11.55 4.60
N PHE A 147 3.82 10.74 3.57
CA PHE A 147 2.56 10.61 2.85
C PHE A 147 1.83 9.36 3.32
N VAL A 148 0.70 9.58 3.94
CA VAL A 148 -0.14 8.55 4.53
C VAL A 148 -1.47 8.45 3.79
N LEU A 149 -2.17 7.33 3.95
CA LEU A 149 -3.50 7.18 3.40
C LEU A 149 -4.54 7.81 4.34
N SER A 150 -5.55 8.41 3.76
CA SER A 150 -6.80 8.75 4.43
C SER A 150 -7.81 7.63 4.20
N GLU A 151 -8.59 7.29 5.21
CA GLU A 151 -9.66 6.32 5.05
C GLU A 151 -10.79 6.91 4.20
N CYS A 152 -11.30 6.12 3.26
CA CYS A 152 -12.44 6.52 2.47
C CYS A 152 -13.70 6.66 3.34
N ASN A 153 -14.22 7.87 3.47
CA ASN A 153 -15.50 8.12 4.10
C ASN A 153 -16.56 8.46 3.04
N ARG A 154 -17.36 7.50 2.68
CA ARG A 154 -18.39 7.61 1.65
C ARG A 154 -19.49 8.62 1.93
N TRP A 155 -19.59 9.05 3.17
CA TRP A 155 -20.62 9.97 3.65
C TRP A 155 -20.12 11.41 3.76
N LYS A 156 -18.79 11.60 3.63
CA LYS A 156 -18.15 12.91 3.78
C LYS A 156 -17.47 13.31 2.46
N TYR A 157 -17.68 14.53 2.05
CA TYR A 157 -16.97 15.16 0.94
C TYR A 157 -16.43 16.52 1.42
N PRO A 158 -15.21 16.89 1.00
CA PRO A 158 -14.28 16.15 0.17
C PRO A 158 -13.83 14.82 0.82
N ASN A 159 -13.36 13.88 0.01
CA ASN A 159 -12.93 12.54 0.43
C ASN A 159 -11.51 12.25 -0.09
N PRO A 160 -10.48 12.90 0.46
CA PRO A 160 -9.11 12.78 0.00
C PRO A 160 -8.55 11.38 0.20
N VAL A 161 -7.76 10.92 -0.76
CA VAL A 161 -7.10 9.60 -0.70
C VAL A 161 -5.90 9.64 0.23
N SER A 162 -5.26 10.79 0.37
CA SER A 162 -3.97 10.91 1.05
C SER A 162 -3.88 12.16 1.90
N ALA A 163 -3.07 12.08 2.94
CA ALA A 163 -2.65 13.23 3.74
C ALA A 163 -1.11 13.26 3.82
N MET A 164 -0.59 14.44 4.09
CA MET A 164 0.84 14.70 4.27
C MET A 164 1.09 15.16 5.70
N ILE A 165 2.12 14.59 6.33
CA ILE A 165 2.59 14.97 7.66
C ILE A 165 3.98 15.60 7.51
N ASP A 166 4.12 16.85 7.92
CA ASP A 166 5.43 17.50 8.05
C ASP A 166 6.18 16.91 9.26
N LEU A 167 7.30 16.29 9.02
CA LEU A 167 8.07 15.58 10.05
C LEU A 167 8.74 16.50 11.07
N ASN A 168 8.97 17.78 10.74
CA ASN A 168 9.52 18.75 11.68
C ASN A 168 8.46 19.22 12.66
N THR A 169 7.33 19.68 12.13
CA THR A 169 6.27 20.33 12.90
C THR A 169 5.21 19.36 13.42
N GLY A 170 5.04 18.20 12.77
CA GLY A 170 3.93 17.28 13.00
C GLY A 170 2.60 17.75 12.38
N ASN A 171 2.61 18.87 11.64
CA ASN A 171 1.41 19.36 11.00
C ASN A 171 0.91 18.41 9.93
N VAL A 172 -0.40 18.23 9.88
CA VAL A 172 -1.07 17.32 8.94
C VAL A 172 -1.91 18.14 7.97
N GLN A 173 -1.82 17.81 6.70
CA GLN A 173 -2.58 18.42 5.62
C GLN A 173 -3.21 17.34 4.74
N GLU A 174 -4.52 17.40 4.54
CA GLU A 174 -5.20 16.60 3.53
C GLU A 174 -4.78 17.06 2.13
N LEU A 175 -4.56 16.11 1.23
CA LEU A 175 -4.19 16.39 -0.15
C LEU A 175 -5.45 16.35 -1.04
N PRO A 176 -5.56 17.21 -2.07
CA PRO A 176 -6.84 17.45 -2.75
C PRO A 176 -7.30 16.33 -3.70
N PHE A 177 -6.48 15.33 -4.00
CA PHE A 177 -6.92 14.20 -4.82
C PHE A 177 -7.90 13.33 -4.03
N GLU A 178 -9.11 13.18 -4.55
CA GLU A 178 -10.20 12.45 -3.91
C GLU A 178 -10.34 11.02 -4.44
N TYR A 179 -10.93 10.15 -3.62
CA TYR A 179 -11.38 8.83 -4.08
C TYR A 179 -12.32 8.97 -5.28
N PRO A 180 -12.10 8.19 -6.37
CA PRO A 180 -12.96 8.24 -7.54
C PRO A 180 -14.40 7.89 -7.18
N ARG A 181 -15.34 8.59 -7.81
CA ARG A 181 -16.76 8.23 -7.76
C ARG A 181 -17.04 7.21 -8.86
N PHE A 182 -17.18 5.97 -8.49
CA PHE A 182 -17.51 4.93 -9.46
C PHE A 182 -18.97 5.05 -9.90
N SER A 183 -19.21 4.93 -11.21
CA SER A 183 -20.57 4.93 -11.78
C SER A 183 -21.38 3.77 -11.21
N GLY A 184 -22.50 4.08 -10.55
CA GLY A 184 -23.35 3.10 -9.85
C GLY A 184 -23.22 3.16 -8.32
N ALA A 185 -22.22 3.86 -7.78
CA ALA A 185 -22.08 4.13 -6.34
C ALA A 185 -23.07 5.19 -5.80
N ASP A 186 -23.78 5.90 -6.67
CA ASP A 186 -24.75 6.95 -6.29
C ASP A 186 -25.97 6.46 -5.52
N ASN A 187 -26.21 5.17 -5.50
CA ASN A 187 -27.25 4.58 -4.66
C ASN A 187 -26.67 4.27 -3.28
N LYS A 188 -27.05 5.04 -2.28
CA LYS A 188 -26.68 4.91 -0.86
C LYS A 188 -26.80 3.48 -0.28
N LYS A 189 -27.47 2.56 -0.98
CA LYS A 189 -27.65 1.16 -0.61
C LYS A 189 -26.68 0.17 -1.30
N LYS A 190 -25.85 0.61 -2.27
CA LYS A 190 -25.02 -0.28 -3.10
C LYS A 190 -23.53 0.03 -2.99
N ASN A 191 -23.12 0.48 -1.83
CA ASN A 191 -21.73 0.84 -1.63
C ASN A 191 -20.90 -0.42 -1.34
N ALA A 192 -20.20 -0.90 -2.35
CA ALA A 192 -19.48 -2.18 -2.31
C ALA A 192 -18.08 -2.09 -1.67
N GLY A 193 -17.61 -0.90 -1.35
CA GLY A 193 -16.27 -0.71 -0.78
C GLY A 193 -15.13 -0.84 -1.78
N VAL A 194 -15.45 -0.81 -3.06
CA VAL A 194 -14.45 -0.99 -4.13
C VAL A 194 -13.40 0.11 -4.19
N GLU A 195 -13.72 1.29 -3.72
CA GLU A 195 -12.81 2.42 -3.61
C GLU A 195 -11.65 2.17 -2.64
N LEU A 196 -11.79 1.25 -1.70
CA LEU A 196 -10.73 0.86 -0.77
C LEU A 196 -9.67 -0.03 -1.42
N TYR A 197 -9.98 -0.61 -2.58
CA TYR A 197 -9.07 -1.51 -3.29
C TYR A 197 -8.32 -0.74 -4.36
N PHE A 198 -7.12 -0.32 -4.03
CA PHE A 198 -6.23 0.36 -4.96
C PHE A 198 -4.77 0.07 -4.60
N SER A 199 -3.90 0.36 -5.53
CA SER A 199 -2.46 0.38 -5.34
C SER A 199 -1.92 1.75 -5.67
N ARG A 200 -0.85 2.16 -4.99
CA ARG A 200 -0.12 3.37 -5.34
C ARG A 200 1.37 3.12 -5.35
N CYS A 201 2.08 3.82 -6.21
CA CYS A 201 3.52 3.91 -6.19
C CYS A 201 3.96 5.36 -6.35
N PHE A 202 5.24 5.59 -6.07
CA PHE A 202 5.88 6.89 -6.20
C PHE A 202 7.20 6.72 -6.95
N ASN A 203 7.44 7.52 -7.96
CA ASN A 203 8.63 7.44 -8.80
C ASN A 203 9.73 8.47 -8.47
N GLY A 204 9.55 9.22 -7.37
CA GLY A 204 10.44 10.31 -6.98
C GLY A 204 9.93 11.71 -7.37
N ASP A 205 8.95 11.79 -8.26
CA ASP A 205 8.36 13.04 -8.77
C ASP A 205 6.84 13.06 -8.68
N LYS A 206 6.20 11.92 -8.94
CA LYS A 206 4.74 11.78 -9.04
C LYS A 206 4.24 10.58 -8.27
N PHE A 207 3.02 10.68 -7.75
CA PHE A 207 2.26 9.53 -7.29
C PHE A 207 1.40 8.98 -8.42
N ILE A 208 1.34 7.66 -8.51
CA ILE A 208 0.49 6.95 -9.45
C ILE A 208 -0.47 6.07 -8.65
N TYR A 209 -1.76 6.25 -8.88
CA TYR A 209 -2.85 5.52 -8.23
C TYR A 209 -3.56 4.62 -9.23
N SER A 210 -3.73 3.36 -8.89
CA SER A 210 -4.44 2.37 -9.69
C SER A 210 -5.55 1.74 -8.85
N PHE A 211 -6.79 2.14 -9.08
CA PHE A 211 -7.94 1.51 -8.44
C PHE A 211 -8.28 0.19 -9.12
N PHE A 212 -8.62 -0.84 -8.34
CA PHE A 212 -8.76 -2.20 -8.86
C PHE A 212 -9.96 -2.37 -9.81
N TYR A 213 -10.96 -1.52 -9.65
CA TYR A 213 -12.17 -1.52 -10.47
C TYR A 213 -12.24 -0.36 -11.46
N GLU A 214 -11.10 0.27 -11.77
CA GLU A 214 -11.01 1.38 -12.73
C GLU A 214 -10.00 1.02 -13.84
N GLU A 215 -10.35 1.28 -15.09
CA GLU A 215 -9.46 1.04 -16.24
C GLU A 215 -8.32 2.08 -16.28
N ASP A 216 -8.62 3.28 -15.81
CA ASP A 216 -7.66 4.37 -15.80
C ASP A 216 -6.74 4.32 -14.57
N VAL A 217 -5.57 4.89 -14.71
CA VAL A 217 -4.68 5.25 -13.59
C VAL A 217 -4.67 6.77 -13.43
N PHE A 218 -4.42 7.22 -12.21
CA PHE A 218 -4.36 8.64 -11.89
C PHE A 218 -2.93 9.00 -11.51
N ILE A 219 -2.36 9.96 -12.20
CA ILE A 219 -1.02 10.48 -11.97
C ILE A 219 -1.16 11.83 -11.31
N THR A 220 -0.58 12.00 -10.12
CA THR A 220 -0.68 13.26 -9.39
C THR A 220 0.68 13.89 -9.17
N SER A 221 0.71 15.23 -9.07
CA SER A 221 1.85 15.94 -8.49
C SER A 221 2.05 15.53 -7.02
N ILE A 222 3.20 15.86 -6.43
CA ILE A 222 3.51 15.54 -5.02
C ILE A 222 2.46 16.11 -4.07
N ASP A 223 1.98 17.33 -4.33
CA ASP A 223 0.96 18.02 -3.55
C ASP A 223 -0.48 17.65 -3.95
N HIS A 224 -0.64 16.76 -4.93
CA HIS A 224 -1.92 16.28 -5.49
C HIS A 224 -2.82 17.38 -6.09
N ASN A 225 -2.28 18.58 -6.35
CA ASN A 225 -3.04 19.66 -7.00
C ASN A 225 -3.24 19.43 -8.50
N ILE A 226 -2.32 18.71 -9.14
CA ILE A 226 -2.41 18.36 -10.55
C ILE A 226 -2.73 16.87 -10.61
N VAL A 227 -3.80 16.52 -11.33
CA VAL A 227 -4.24 15.15 -11.54
C VAL A 227 -4.42 14.89 -13.02
N GLU A 228 -3.67 13.96 -13.56
CA GLU A 228 -3.82 13.45 -14.90
C GLU A 228 -4.48 12.07 -14.84
N ARG A 229 -5.45 11.83 -15.69
CA ARG A 229 -6.13 10.55 -15.86
C ARG A 229 -5.68 9.92 -17.16
N VAL A 230 -5.12 8.71 -17.10
CA VAL A 230 -4.59 8.00 -18.25
C VAL A 230 -5.28 6.65 -18.38
N ASN A 231 -5.86 6.38 -19.53
CA ASN A 231 -6.47 5.08 -19.79
C ASN A 231 -5.38 4.02 -20.02
N VAL A 232 -5.37 3.00 -19.15
CA VAL A 232 -4.43 1.88 -19.17
C VAL A 232 -5.20 0.56 -19.09
N LYS A 233 -6.17 0.43 -19.99
CA LYS A 233 -6.97 -0.79 -20.12
C LYS A 233 -6.10 -1.95 -20.56
N SER A 234 -6.24 -3.08 -19.88
CA SER A 234 -5.62 -4.34 -20.30
C SER A 234 -6.34 -4.94 -21.49
N ASN A 235 -5.58 -5.47 -22.44
CA ASN A 235 -6.14 -6.23 -23.57
C ASN A 235 -6.75 -7.57 -23.14
N TYR A 236 -6.47 -8.03 -21.92
CA TYR A 236 -6.98 -9.29 -21.37
C TYR A 236 -8.24 -9.11 -20.53
N ILE A 237 -8.68 -7.89 -20.28
CA ILE A 237 -9.89 -7.56 -19.52
C ILE A 237 -10.86 -6.83 -20.44
N ASP A 238 -11.91 -7.50 -20.85
CA ASP A 238 -12.96 -6.88 -21.68
C ASP A 238 -13.71 -5.81 -20.91
N ARG A 239 -14.09 -6.13 -19.68
CA ARG A 239 -14.83 -5.23 -18.80
C ARG A 239 -14.59 -5.59 -17.33
N VAL A 240 -14.36 -4.56 -16.53
CA VAL A 240 -14.38 -4.67 -15.06
C VAL A 240 -15.83 -4.63 -14.59
N VAL A 241 -16.22 -5.62 -13.77
CA VAL A 241 -17.59 -5.74 -13.24
C VAL A 241 -17.63 -5.19 -11.82
N MET A 242 -18.37 -4.10 -11.63
CA MET A 242 -18.57 -3.52 -10.30
C MET A 242 -19.47 -4.43 -9.45
N PRO A 243 -19.05 -4.82 -8.24
CA PRO A 243 -19.91 -5.56 -7.32
C PRO A 243 -21.08 -4.70 -6.81
N ASN A 244 -22.16 -5.35 -6.42
CA ASN A 244 -23.37 -4.66 -5.97
C ASN A 244 -23.37 -4.30 -4.48
N ASP A 245 -22.59 -5.01 -3.67
CA ASP A 245 -22.50 -4.84 -2.22
C ASP A 245 -21.14 -5.32 -1.70
N TYR A 246 -20.88 -5.13 -0.41
CA TYR A 246 -19.61 -5.49 0.21
C TYR A 246 -19.31 -7.01 0.16
N ASN A 247 -20.30 -7.86 0.42
CA ASN A 247 -20.11 -9.31 0.32
C ASN A 247 -19.87 -9.73 -1.14
N GLY A 248 -20.59 -9.10 -2.08
CA GLY A 248 -20.36 -9.25 -3.51
C GLY A 248 -18.95 -8.79 -3.95
N THR A 249 -18.33 -7.84 -3.22
CA THR A 249 -16.98 -7.39 -3.55
C THR A 249 -15.96 -8.51 -3.40
N LEU A 250 -15.94 -9.24 -2.28
CA LEU A 250 -15.01 -10.34 -2.06
C LEU A 250 -15.20 -11.46 -3.09
N LYS A 251 -16.45 -11.82 -3.36
CA LYS A 251 -16.78 -12.78 -4.41
C LYS A 251 -16.33 -12.29 -5.78
N SER A 252 -16.61 -11.04 -6.10
CA SER A 252 -16.24 -10.43 -7.38
C SER A 252 -14.73 -10.37 -7.59
N MET A 253 -13.96 -10.09 -6.54
CA MET A 253 -12.49 -10.10 -6.62
C MET A 253 -11.93 -11.47 -6.99
N CYS A 254 -12.60 -12.54 -6.58
CA CYS A 254 -12.17 -13.92 -6.88
C CYS A 254 -12.65 -14.41 -8.25
N GLU A 255 -13.85 -14.01 -8.67
CA GLU A 255 -14.54 -14.58 -9.82
C GLU A 255 -14.50 -13.71 -11.09
N ASN A 256 -14.31 -12.40 -10.93
CA ASN A 256 -14.35 -11.46 -12.04
C ASN A 256 -12.99 -10.83 -12.32
N PRO A 257 -12.73 -10.44 -13.58
CA PRO A 257 -11.52 -9.71 -13.92
C PRO A 257 -11.46 -8.38 -13.16
N ASN A 258 -10.30 -8.08 -12.61
CA ASN A 258 -10.01 -6.82 -11.96
C ASN A 258 -8.52 -6.50 -12.02
N TYR A 259 -8.15 -5.29 -11.67
CA TYR A 259 -6.76 -4.90 -11.55
C TYR A 259 -6.26 -5.17 -10.13
N GLY A 260 -4.95 -5.26 -10.00
CA GLY A 260 -4.26 -5.48 -8.73
C GLY A 260 -3.13 -4.49 -8.52
N ASN A 261 -2.02 -4.99 -7.99
CA ASN A 261 -0.89 -4.17 -7.62
C ASN A 261 -0.31 -3.40 -8.81
N LEU A 262 0.10 -2.17 -8.53
CA LEU A 262 0.90 -1.34 -9.42
C LEU A 262 2.33 -1.30 -8.86
N LEU A 263 3.30 -1.66 -9.69
CA LEU A 263 4.70 -1.73 -9.34
C LEU A 263 5.49 -0.77 -10.21
N TYR A 264 6.39 0.00 -9.61
CA TYR A 264 7.32 0.86 -10.33
C TYR A 264 8.71 0.22 -10.36
N ASP A 265 9.21 -0.04 -11.58
CA ASP A 265 10.58 -0.47 -11.81
C ASP A 265 11.45 0.78 -12.06
N LYS A 266 12.15 1.20 -11.02
CA LYS A 266 13.04 2.38 -11.07
C LYS A 266 14.24 2.24 -12.00
N TYR A 267 14.61 1.01 -12.36
CA TYR A 267 15.77 0.76 -13.22
C TYR A 267 15.45 0.89 -14.71
N ARG A 268 14.19 0.61 -15.07
CA ARG A 268 13.69 0.70 -16.45
C ARG A 268 12.74 1.87 -16.67
N ASP A 269 12.38 2.59 -15.59
CA ASP A 269 11.38 3.66 -15.57
C ASP A 269 10.04 3.23 -16.18
N VAL A 270 9.57 2.06 -15.79
CA VAL A 270 8.32 1.48 -16.26
C VAL A 270 7.41 1.07 -15.11
N TYR A 271 6.12 0.99 -15.41
CA TYR A 271 5.11 0.56 -14.45
C TYR A 271 4.49 -0.76 -14.89
N TYR A 272 4.38 -1.70 -13.96
CA TYR A 272 3.67 -2.96 -14.16
C TYR A 272 2.37 -2.92 -13.39
N ARG A 273 1.25 -3.08 -14.09
CA ARG A 273 -0.07 -3.20 -13.50
C ARG A 273 -0.54 -4.63 -13.56
N VAL A 274 -0.73 -5.25 -12.41
CA VAL A 274 -1.23 -6.63 -12.32
C VAL A 274 -2.68 -6.67 -12.78
N CYS A 275 -3.03 -7.69 -13.56
CA CYS A 275 -4.38 -7.98 -14.00
C CYS A 275 -4.77 -9.37 -13.50
N TYR A 276 -5.86 -9.47 -12.75
CA TYR A 276 -6.47 -10.74 -12.39
C TYR A 276 -7.53 -11.07 -13.42
N LEU A 277 -7.37 -12.20 -14.08
CA LEU A 277 -8.33 -12.66 -15.08
C LEU A 277 -9.43 -13.50 -14.40
N LYS A 278 -10.56 -13.59 -15.06
CA LYS A 278 -11.64 -14.49 -14.62
C LYS A 278 -11.11 -15.91 -14.47
N THR A 279 -11.31 -16.50 -13.31
CA THR A 279 -10.97 -17.90 -13.06
C THR A 279 -12.22 -18.74 -13.32
N GLU A 280 -12.11 -19.76 -14.18
CA GLU A 280 -13.14 -20.80 -14.25
C GLU A 280 -13.05 -21.62 -12.96
N ILE A 281 -14.11 -21.58 -12.17
CA ILE A 281 -14.20 -22.40 -10.96
C ILE A 281 -14.39 -23.84 -11.43
N ASP A 282 -13.36 -24.66 -11.27
CA ASP A 282 -13.48 -26.10 -11.46
C ASP A 282 -14.26 -26.67 -10.28
N ASN A 283 -15.55 -26.87 -10.47
CA ASN A 283 -16.47 -27.41 -9.47
C ASN A 283 -16.17 -28.89 -9.08
N ARG A 284 -15.11 -29.49 -9.64
CA ARG A 284 -14.73 -30.87 -9.36
C ARG A 284 -14.07 -31.11 -7.98
N ARG A 285 -13.74 -30.05 -7.22
CA ARG A 285 -13.16 -30.16 -5.87
C ARG A 285 -14.14 -30.14 -4.71
N SER A 286 -15.43 -30.11 -4.97
CA SER A 286 -16.46 -30.11 -3.91
C SER A 286 -17.05 -31.51 -3.60
N GLU A 287 -16.49 -32.58 -4.18
CA GLU A 287 -16.99 -33.94 -4.02
C GLU A 287 -15.97 -34.91 -3.40
N GLU A 288 -14.88 -34.40 -2.79
CA GLU A 288 -13.95 -35.23 -1.99
C GLU A 288 -14.06 -34.92 -0.50
#